data_56b1739b88d1c07c8704b79cf59af90d
#
_entry.id   56b1739b88d1c07c8704b79cf59af90d
#
_cell.length_a   1.000
_cell.length_b   1.000
_cell.length_c   1.000
_cell.angle_alpha   90.00
_cell.angle_beta   90.00
_cell.angle_gamma   90.00
#
_symmetry.space_group_name_H-M   'P 1'
#
loop_
_entity.id
_entity.type
_entity.pdbx_description
1 polymer ?
#
loop_
_entity_poly.entity_id
_entity_poly.type
_entity_poly.pdbx_seq_one_letter_code
_entity_poly.pdbx_strand_id
1 'polypeptide(L)'
;MWYNTGKILCKGGRAVRTIYVDLGELDQSGALGLFSSKVRILPAGAVIRTEQAEIRAEVPQYQEMAERAGVFFFFEDEELPELPFFAVPGLELSARDRDGSWYGRSEALGEGVYCVTPEGTAFRVSEDMGRFSSRLLAGEEVREMWEPAPGLRVYPSKAEAAGQIRLIPLSELAPEALERGE
;
A
#
# COMPACT_ATOMS: atom_id res chain seq x y z
N MET A 1 2.43 -7.93 -28.26
CA MET A 1 2.78 -7.13 -27.08
C MET A 1 1.57 -6.27 -26.74
N TRP A 2 0.73 -6.70 -25.78
CA TRP A 2 -0.58 -6.08 -25.52
C TRP A 2 -0.50 -5.36 -24.17
N TYR A 3 -0.56 -4.03 -24.21
CA TYR A 3 -0.72 -3.21 -23.00
C TYR A 3 -2.19 -3.24 -22.59
N ASN A 4 -2.49 -3.96 -21.53
CA ASN A 4 -3.85 -4.01 -20.95
C ASN A 4 -4.01 -2.84 -19.97
N THR A 5 -4.41 -1.68 -20.51
CA THR A 5 -4.91 -0.58 -19.68
C THR A 5 -6.27 -1.02 -19.12
N GLY A 6 -6.28 -1.41 -17.85
CA GLY A 6 -7.50 -1.86 -17.15
C GLY A 6 -8.59 -0.80 -17.17
N LYS A 7 -9.45 -0.84 -18.19
CA LYS A 7 -10.73 -0.12 -18.20
C LYS A 7 -11.73 -0.94 -17.43
N ILE A 8 -11.99 -0.55 -16.20
CA ILE A 8 -13.18 -1.04 -15.46
C ILE A 8 -14.38 -0.31 -16.07
N LEU A 9 -15.15 -1.00 -16.88
CA LEU A 9 -16.41 -0.52 -17.45
C LEU A 9 -17.50 -0.55 -16.37
N CYS A 10 -17.78 0.59 -15.77
CA CYS A 10 -19.04 0.77 -15.06
C CYS A 10 -20.20 0.81 -16.06
N LYS A 11 -21.30 0.07 -15.80
CA LYS A 11 -22.55 0.12 -16.57
C LYS A 11 -23.05 1.57 -16.59
N GLY A 12 -22.85 2.28 -17.71
CA GLY A 12 -23.28 3.67 -17.86
C GLY A 12 -22.34 4.55 -18.70
N GLY A 13 -21.32 4.00 -19.34
CA GLY A 13 -20.73 4.59 -20.55
C GLY A 13 -19.81 5.80 -20.42
N ARG A 14 -19.35 6.25 -19.25
CA ARG A 14 -18.28 7.26 -19.13
C ARG A 14 -17.05 6.67 -18.47
N ALA A 15 -15.91 6.72 -19.15
CA ALA A 15 -14.62 6.33 -18.60
C ALA A 15 -14.29 7.25 -17.41
N VAL A 16 -14.26 6.71 -16.20
CA VAL A 16 -13.80 7.44 -15.01
C VAL A 16 -12.28 7.57 -15.09
N ARG A 17 -11.80 8.80 -15.08
CA ARG A 17 -10.36 9.08 -15.11
C ARG A 17 -9.77 8.85 -13.73
N THR A 18 -8.76 8.01 -13.62
CA THR A 18 -8.02 7.80 -12.38
C THR A 18 -6.79 8.68 -12.35
N ILE A 19 -6.63 9.43 -11.26
CA ILE A 19 -5.43 10.20 -10.93
C ILE A 19 -4.89 9.73 -9.59
N TYR A 20 -3.60 9.93 -9.36
CA TYR A 20 -2.94 9.48 -8.16
C TYR A 20 -2.30 10.65 -7.43
N VAL A 21 -2.30 10.59 -6.10
CA VAL A 21 -1.63 11.54 -5.20
C VAL A 21 -0.65 10.79 -4.34
N ASP A 22 0.50 11.38 -4.10
CA ASP A 22 1.53 10.78 -3.25
C ASP A 22 1.01 10.58 -1.82
N LEU A 23 1.05 9.36 -1.33
CA LEU A 23 0.59 8.98 0.00
C LEU A 23 1.37 9.71 1.10
N GLY A 24 2.67 9.97 0.88
CA GLY A 24 3.49 10.75 1.79
C GLY A 24 3.04 12.22 1.92
N GLU A 25 2.47 12.81 0.85
CA GLU A 25 1.87 14.13 0.90
C GLU A 25 0.52 14.12 1.65
N LEU A 26 -0.28 13.06 1.44
CA LEU A 26 -1.57 12.88 2.12
C LEU A 26 -1.41 12.68 3.62
N ASP A 27 -0.39 11.93 4.04
CA ASP A 27 -0.11 11.66 5.44
C ASP A 27 0.16 12.93 6.25
N GLN A 28 0.80 13.92 5.63
CA GLN A 28 1.07 15.22 6.25
C GLN A 28 -0.17 16.11 6.37
N SER A 29 -1.17 15.90 5.51
CA SER A 29 -2.35 16.79 5.42
C SER A 29 -3.58 16.25 6.14
N GLY A 30 -3.65 14.96 6.45
CA GLY A 30 -4.85 14.31 7.00
C GLY A 30 -6.06 14.29 6.06
N ALA A 31 -5.87 14.57 4.77
CA ALA A 31 -6.94 14.73 3.80
C ALA A 31 -7.16 13.45 2.98
N LEU A 32 -8.10 12.62 3.38
CA LEU A 32 -8.66 11.56 2.54
C LEU A 32 -10.17 11.78 2.39
N GLY A 33 -10.65 11.80 1.16
CA GLY A 33 -12.09 11.80 0.89
C GLY A 33 -12.59 12.73 -0.20
N LEU A 34 -11.81 13.00 -1.23
CA LEU A 34 -12.27 13.80 -2.37
C LEU A 34 -12.71 12.89 -3.53
N PHE A 35 -14.00 12.60 -3.61
CA PHE A 35 -14.60 11.90 -4.74
C PHE A 35 -15.41 12.88 -5.59
N SER A 36 -15.05 12.98 -6.87
CA SER A 36 -15.90 13.56 -7.90
C SER A 36 -16.52 12.44 -8.73
N SER A 37 -17.75 12.62 -9.21
CA SER A 37 -18.43 11.65 -10.10
C SER A 37 -17.68 11.39 -11.42
N LYS A 38 -16.70 12.21 -11.77
CA LYS A 38 -15.94 12.15 -13.04
C LYS A 38 -14.49 11.70 -12.87
N VAL A 39 -13.93 11.80 -11.65
CA VAL A 39 -12.51 11.51 -11.38
C VAL A 39 -12.40 10.65 -10.16
N ARG A 40 -11.65 9.56 -10.24
CA ARG A 40 -11.26 8.73 -9.11
C ARG A 40 -9.87 9.14 -8.66
N ILE A 41 -9.75 9.59 -7.41
CA ILE A 41 -8.48 9.95 -6.80
C ILE A 41 -8.04 8.79 -5.90
N LEU A 42 -6.83 8.29 -6.11
CA LEU A 42 -6.25 7.20 -5.34
C LEU A 42 -4.89 7.61 -4.77
N PRO A 43 -4.53 7.16 -3.57
CA PRO A 43 -3.17 7.31 -3.07
C PRO A 43 -2.20 6.47 -3.92
N ALA A 44 -0.95 6.92 -4.01
CA ALA A 44 0.18 6.18 -4.57
C ALA A 44 1.42 6.40 -3.70
N GLY A 45 2.39 5.51 -3.77
CA GLY A 45 3.56 5.51 -2.92
C GLY A 45 3.46 4.49 -1.80
N ALA A 46 4.36 4.56 -0.85
CA ALA A 46 4.33 3.73 0.33
C ALA A 46 4.75 4.55 1.56
N VAL A 47 4.10 4.30 2.68
CA VAL A 47 4.45 4.88 3.98
C VAL A 47 4.50 3.79 5.03
N ILE A 48 5.33 3.98 6.05
CA ILE A 48 5.38 3.05 7.19
C ILE A 48 4.39 3.55 8.24
N ARG A 49 3.51 2.65 8.68
CA ARG A 49 2.63 2.83 9.83
C ARG A 49 3.22 2.10 11.01
N THR A 50 3.60 2.86 12.01
CA THR A 50 4.18 2.31 13.25
C THR A 50 3.09 1.99 14.25
N GLU A 51 3.34 0.96 15.06
CA GLU A 51 2.57 0.66 16.27
C GLU A 51 3.16 1.43 17.44
N GLN A 52 2.35 1.69 18.47
CA GLN A 52 2.84 2.32 19.69
C GLN A 52 3.84 1.40 20.39
N ALA A 53 4.95 1.96 20.86
CA ALA A 53 6.01 1.17 21.53
C ALA A 53 5.52 0.43 22.78
N GLU A 54 4.56 1.02 23.51
CA GLU A 54 3.95 0.41 24.70
C GLU A 54 3.22 -0.89 24.37
N ILE A 55 2.60 -0.99 23.18
CA ILE A 55 1.91 -2.21 22.74
C ILE A 55 2.88 -3.40 22.66
N ARG A 56 4.14 -3.17 22.31
CA ARG A 56 5.17 -4.21 22.27
C ARG A 56 5.36 -4.89 23.64
N ALA A 57 5.33 -4.11 24.72
CA ALA A 57 5.47 -4.62 26.09
C ALA A 57 4.19 -5.30 26.60
N GLU A 58 3.03 -4.83 26.17
CA GLU A 58 1.73 -5.33 26.61
C GLU A 58 1.22 -6.52 25.79
N VAL A 59 1.65 -6.63 24.52
CA VAL A 59 1.18 -7.64 23.56
C VAL A 59 2.36 -8.46 23.03
N PRO A 60 2.76 -9.53 23.74
CA PRO A 60 3.94 -10.35 23.41
C PRO A 60 3.82 -11.06 22.05
N GLN A 61 2.65 -11.04 21.42
CA GLN A 61 2.41 -11.64 20.09
C GLN A 61 3.34 -11.10 19.01
N TYR A 62 3.71 -9.83 19.05
CA TYR A 62 4.64 -9.24 18.07
C TYR A 62 6.03 -9.89 18.15
N GLN A 63 6.52 -10.14 19.37
CA GLN A 63 7.77 -10.86 19.57
C GLN A 63 7.66 -12.31 19.10
N GLU A 64 6.55 -12.97 19.41
CA GLU A 64 6.29 -14.35 18.99
C GLU A 64 6.23 -14.49 17.48
N MET A 65 5.59 -13.55 16.76
CA MET A 65 5.59 -13.51 15.29
C MET A 65 7.00 -13.32 14.72
N ALA A 66 7.83 -12.46 15.32
CA ALA A 66 9.22 -12.26 14.93
C ALA A 66 10.07 -13.52 15.11
N GLU A 67 9.88 -14.24 16.21
CA GLU A 67 10.61 -15.47 16.54
C GLU A 67 10.18 -16.64 15.63
N ARG A 68 8.88 -16.84 15.44
CA ARG A 68 8.32 -17.98 14.69
C ARG A 68 8.36 -17.81 13.18
N ALA A 69 7.96 -16.66 12.70
CA ALA A 69 7.82 -16.41 11.25
C ALA A 69 8.88 -15.45 10.67
N GLY A 70 9.69 -14.82 11.53
CA GLY A 70 10.71 -13.87 11.10
C GLY A 70 10.14 -12.57 10.54
N VAL A 71 8.92 -12.20 10.91
CA VAL A 71 8.24 -10.97 10.49
C VAL A 71 8.23 -9.97 11.64
N PHE A 72 8.78 -8.78 11.41
CA PHE A 72 8.99 -7.71 12.38
C PHE A 72 8.09 -6.54 12.07
N PHE A 73 7.22 -6.17 13.01
CA PHE A 73 6.40 -4.98 12.92
C PHE A 73 7.21 -3.74 13.29
N PHE A 74 6.87 -2.59 12.70
CA PHE A 74 7.52 -1.31 12.98
C PHE A 74 6.85 -0.63 14.19
N PHE A 75 7.67 -0.06 15.06
CA PHE A 75 7.23 0.70 16.24
C PHE A 75 7.74 2.14 16.19
N GLU A 76 7.02 3.05 16.83
CA GLU A 76 7.30 4.50 16.77
C GLU A 76 8.62 4.93 17.43
N ASP A 77 9.22 4.08 18.27
CA ASP A 77 10.52 4.28 18.90
C ASP A 77 11.71 3.79 18.04
N GLU A 78 11.44 3.31 16.83
CA GLU A 78 12.46 2.77 15.94
C GLU A 78 12.85 3.77 14.84
N GLU A 79 14.11 3.72 14.41
CA GLU A 79 14.53 4.41 13.20
C GLU A 79 13.93 3.70 11.97
N LEU A 80 13.11 4.44 11.22
CA LEU A 80 12.44 3.88 10.07
C LEU A 80 13.36 3.87 8.85
N PRO A 81 13.44 2.74 8.12
CA PRO A 81 14.25 2.66 6.92
C PRO A 81 13.63 3.43 5.75
N GLU A 82 14.47 3.89 4.83
CA GLU A 82 14.00 4.39 3.55
C GLU A 82 13.37 3.27 2.72
N LEU A 83 12.29 3.61 2.02
CA LEU A 83 11.58 2.67 1.18
C LEU A 83 12.22 2.59 -0.22
N PRO A 84 12.64 1.40 -0.68
CA PRO A 84 13.34 1.24 -1.95
C PRO A 84 12.40 1.14 -3.15
N PHE A 85 11.12 1.48 -3.01
CA PHE A 85 10.11 1.36 -4.06
C PHE A 85 8.99 2.38 -3.93
N PHE A 86 8.20 2.51 -4.99
CA PHE A 86 6.98 3.30 -5.06
C PHE A 86 5.82 2.40 -5.51
N ALA A 87 4.75 2.33 -4.73
CA ALA A 87 3.60 1.44 -4.96
C ALA A 87 2.40 2.17 -5.57
N VAL A 88 1.66 1.50 -6.46
CA VAL A 88 0.45 2.03 -7.09
C VAL A 88 -0.63 0.95 -7.20
N PRO A 89 -1.77 1.10 -6.50
CA PRO A 89 -2.10 2.15 -5.53
C PRO A 89 -1.22 2.12 -4.29
N GLY A 90 -1.37 3.12 -3.42
CA GLY A 90 -0.54 3.29 -2.24
C GLY A 90 -0.62 2.15 -1.23
N LEU A 91 0.48 1.92 -0.52
CA LEU A 91 0.63 0.93 0.54
C LEU A 91 0.95 1.58 1.88
N GLU A 92 0.26 1.16 2.92
CA GLU A 92 0.60 1.41 4.32
C GLU A 92 1.30 0.17 4.88
N LEU A 93 2.61 0.27 5.05
CA LEU A 93 3.48 -0.82 5.47
C LEU A 93 3.54 -0.88 7.00
N SER A 94 3.37 -2.05 7.58
CA SER A 94 3.39 -2.25 9.01
C SER A 94 4.49 -3.21 9.48
N ALA A 95 5.07 -4.01 8.57
CA ALA A 95 6.09 -4.99 8.93
C ALA A 95 7.04 -5.28 7.76
N ARG A 96 8.18 -5.91 8.10
CA ARG A 96 9.07 -6.51 7.11
C ARG A 96 9.59 -7.85 7.62
N ASP A 97 10.06 -8.73 6.73
CA ASP A 97 10.71 -9.97 7.12
C ASP A 97 12.25 -9.87 7.09
N ARG A 98 12.91 -10.97 7.48
CA ARG A 98 14.38 -11.09 7.49
C ARG A 98 14.98 -11.04 6.10
N ASP A 99 14.22 -11.43 5.08
CA ASP A 99 14.64 -11.47 3.69
C ASP A 99 14.49 -10.11 2.99
N GLY A 100 13.90 -9.12 3.69
CA GLY A 100 13.71 -7.76 3.21
C GLY A 100 12.41 -7.53 2.45
N SER A 101 11.44 -8.45 2.52
CA SER A 101 10.10 -8.24 2.00
C SER A 101 9.28 -7.37 2.96
N TRP A 102 8.40 -6.55 2.40
CA TRP A 102 7.60 -5.56 3.12
C TRP A 102 6.14 -5.98 3.13
N TYR A 103 5.46 -5.81 4.26
CA TYR A 103 4.07 -6.21 4.45
C TYR A 103 3.21 -5.03 4.85
N GLY A 104 2.04 -4.91 4.23
CA GLY A 104 1.14 -3.81 4.51
C GLY A 104 -0.22 -3.95 3.86
N ARG A 105 -1.00 -2.87 3.93
CA ARG A 105 -2.36 -2.81 3.40
C ARG A 105 -2.48 -1.70 2.37
N SER A 106 -3.47 -1.82 1.51
CA SER A 106 -3.85 -0.75 0.58
C SER A 106 -5.35 -0.52 0.68
N GLU A 107 -5.74 0.66 1.11
CA GLU A 107 -7.15 1.06 1.19
C GLU A 107 -7.85 0.92 -0.17
N ALA A 108 -7.14 1.23 -1.24
CA ALA A 108 -7.66 1.15 -2.59
C ALA A 108 -7.93 -0.29 -3.10
N LEU A 109 -7.27 -1.29 -2.51
CA LEU A 109 -7.40 -2.70 -2.87
C LEU A 109 -8.26 -3.51 -1.89
N GLY A 110 -8.76 -2.88 -0.82
CA GLY A 110 -9.59 -3.51 0.20
C GLY A 110 -8.77 -4.08 1.36
N GLU A 111 -9.38 -4.98 2.15
CA GLU A 111 -8.85 -5.43 3.46
C GLU A 111 -7.63 -6.37 3.38
N GLY A 112 -7.19 -6.76 2.20
CA GLY A 112 -6.06 -7.67 2.02
C GLY A 112 -4.75 -7.17 2.59
N VAL A 113 -3.89 -8.11 3.00
CA VAL A 113 -2.48 -7.85 3.30
C VAL A 113 -1.65 -8.18 2.09
N TYR A 114 -0.75 -7.28 1.74
CA TYR A 114 0.10 -7.35 0.56
C TYR A 114 1.57 -7.42 0.98
N CYS A 115 2.37 -8.12 0.17
CA CYS A 115 3.81 -8.22 0.30
C CYS A 115 4.48 -7.62 -0.93
N VAL A 116 5.54 -6.84 -0.72
CA VAL A 116 6.46 -6.40 -1.77
C VAL A 116 7.83 -6.99 -1.48
N THR A 117 8.34 -7.78 -2.42
CA THR A 117 9.66 -8.43 -2.28
C THR A 117 10.79 -7.45 -2.61
N PRO A 118 12.04 -7.76 -2.22
CA PRO A 118 13.22 -6.95 -2.60
C PRO A 118 13.37 -6.76 -4.11
N GLU A 119 12.88 -7.72 -4.92
CA GLU A 119 12.91 -7.66 -6.39
C GLU A 119 11.79 -6.77 -6.96
N GLY A 120 10.94 -6.17 -6.10
CA GLY A 120 9.83 -5.32 -6.52
C GLY A 120 8.61 -6.08 -7.05
N THR A 121 8.45 -7.35 -6.68
CA THR A 121 7.26 -8.14 -7.02
C THR A 121 6.23 -8.07 -5.91
N ALA A 122 4.95 -7.89 -6.28
CA ALA A 122 3.85 -7.78 -5.35
C ALA A 122 3.00 -9.05 -5.28
N PHE A 123 2.65 -9.43 -4.05
CA PHE A 123 1.79 -10.57 -3.73
C PHE A 123 0.70 -10.16 -2.74
N ARG A 124 -0.44 -10.83 -2.79
CA ARG A 124 -1.42 -10.85 -1.73
C ARG A 124 -1.10 -12.03 -0.82
N VAL A 125 -1.01 -11.80 0.49
CA VAL A 125 -0.61 -12.83 1.45
C VAL A 125 -1.70 -13.20 2.43
N SER A 126 -2.73 -12.37 2.59
CA SER A 126 -3.89 -12.66 3.42
C SER A 126 -5.10 -11.85 3.00
N GLU A 127 -6.28 -12.31 3.41
CA GLU A 127 -7.54 -11.59 3.21
C GLU A 127 -7.66 -10.38 4.13
N ASP A 128 -7.08 -10.46 5.33
CA ASP A 128 -7.06 -9.41 6.35
C ASP A 128 -5.85 -9.55 7.30
N MET A 129 -5.61 -8.53 8.12
CA MET A 129 -4.48 -8.48 9.06
C MET A 129 -4.63 -9.48 10.21
N GLY A 130 -5.84 -9.73 10.70
CA GLY A 130 -6.09 -10.68 11.79
C GLY A 130 -5.73 -12.11 11.38
N ARG A 131 -6.11 -12.51 10.17
CA ARG A 131 -5.77 -13.82 9.59
C ARG A 131 -4.28 -13.93 9.32
N PHE A 132 -3.66 -12.86 8.81
CA PHE A 132 -2.21 -12.81 8.61
C PHE A 132 -1.46 -13.04 9.93
N SER A 133 -1.78 -12.27 10.98
CA SER A 133 -1.17 -12.42 12.30
C SER A 133 -1.36 -13.81 12.89
N SER A 134 -2.55 -14.40 12.75
CA SER A 134 -2.84 -15.76 13.24
C SER A 134 -1.96 -16.81 12.57
N ARG A 135 -1.72 -16.69 11.25
CA ARG A 135 -0.85 -17.60 10.50
C ARG A 135 0.62 -17.44 10.91
N LEU A 136 1.08 -16.19 11.13
CA LEU A 136 2.43 -15.94 11.65
C LEU A 136 2.65 -16.59 13.03
N LEU A 137 1.67 -16.48 13.93
CA LEU A 137 1.69 -17.10 15.25
C LEU A 137 1.66 -18.63 15.18
N ALA A 138 1.00 -19.20 14.16
CA ALA A 138 1.04 -20.63 13.89
C ALA A 138 2.40 -21.11 13.34
N GLY A 139 3.31 -20.19 12.98
CA GLY A 139 4.62 -20.51 12.41
C GLY A 139 4.53 -20.96 10.95
N GLU A 140 3.47 -20.56 10.23
CA GLU A 140 3.37 -20.82 8.79
C GLU A 140 4.43 -20.02 8.03
N GLU A 141 5.04 -20.64 7.02
CA GLU A 141 5.98 -19.94 6.15
C GLU A 141 5.28 -18.88 5.31
N VAL A 142 5.73 -17.62 5.42
CA VAL A 142 5.07 -16.49 4.76
C VAL A 142 5.02 -16.67 3.24
N ARG A 143 6.04 -17.27 2.64
CA ARG A 143 6.11 -17.50 1.18
C ARG A 143 5.05 -18.47 0.65
N GLU A 144 4.59 -19.39 1.47
CA GLU A 144 3.50 -20.30 1.11
C GLU A 144 2.13 -19.59 1.00
N MET A 145 2.05 -18.36 1.54
CA MET A 145 0.84 -17.55 1.50
C MET A 145 0.74 -16.68 0.23
N TRP A 146 1.77 -16.62 -0.59
CA TRP A 146 1.87 -15.64 -1.67
C TRP A 146 0.98 -16.00 -2.85
N GLU A 147 0.06 -15.08 -3.17
CA GLU A 147 -0.75 -15.11 -4.37
C GLU A 147 -0.45 -13.85 -5.21
N PRO A 148 -0.42 -13.93 -6.56
CA PRO A 148 -0.20 -12.76 -7.39
C PRO A 148 -1.17 -11.62 -7.05
N ALA A 149 -0.65 -10.38 -6.99
CA ALA A 149 -1.44 -9.18 -6.74
C ALA A 149 -1.46 -8.25 -7.98
N PRO A 150 -2.18 -8.59 -9.05
CA PRO A 150 -2.14 -7.84 -10.31
C PRO A 150 -2.66 -6.42 -10.19
N GLY A 151 -3.42 -6.11 -9.14
CA GLY A 151 -3.91 -4.77 -8.84
C GLY A 151 -2.87 -3.85 -8.21
N LEU A 152 -1.74 -4.38 -7.73
CA LEU A 152 -0.66 -3.63 -7.08
C LEU A 152 0.56 -3.61 -8.00
N ARG A 153 0.94 -2.42 -8.44
CA ARG A 153 2.14 -2.20 -9.25
C ARG A 153 3.23 -1.60 -8.38
N VAL A 154 4.45 -2.06 -8.57
CA VAL A 154 5.62 -1.60 -7.82
C VAL A 154 6.63 -1.03 -8.81
N TYR A 155 7.15 0.15 -8.50
CA TYR A 155 8.14 0.86 -9.30
C TYR A 155 9.40 1.10 -8.45
N PRO A 156 10.59 1.11 -9.05
CA PRO A 156 11.83 1.41 -8.34
C PRO A 156 11.87 2.82 -7.75
N SER A 157 11.09 3.76 -8.31
CA SER A 157 11.03 5.14 -7.84
C SER A 157 9.72 5.85 -8.19
N LYS A 158 9.44 6.97 -7.50
CA LYS A 158 8.35 7.89 -7.83
C LYS A 158 8.49 8.45 -9.25
N ALA A 159 9.71 8.73 -9.70
CA ALA A 159 9.97 9.29 -11.04
C ALA A 159 9.59 8.30 -12.14
N GLU A 160 9.90 7.01 -11.97
CA GLU A 160 9.51 5.98 -12.92
C GLU A 160 7.99 5.77 -12.95
N ALA A 161 7.36 5.78 -11.77
CA ALA A 161 5.90 5.72 -11.68
C ALA A 161 5.23 6.91 -12.41
N ALA A 162 5.71 8.13 -12.20
CA ALA A 162 5.18 9.35 -12.82
C ALA A 162 5.26 9.33 -14.34
N GLY A 163 6.21 8.58 -14.91
CA GLY A 163 6.28 8.35 -16.37
C GLY A 163 5.15 7.45 -16.92
N GLN A 164 4.46 6.71 -16.09
CA GLN A 164 3.45 5.71 -16.48
C GLN A 164 2.05 5.98 -15.93
N ILE A 165 1.94 6.75 -14.86
CA ILE A 165 0.67 7.13 -14.24
C ILE A 165 0.54 8.64 -14.17
N ARG A 166 -0.70 9.12 -14.07
CA ARG A 166 -0.94 10.52 -13.75
C ARG A 166 -0.83 10.74 -12.25
N LEU A 167 0.35 11.13 -11.82
CA LEU A 167 0.63 11.57 -10.45
C LEU A 167 0.53 13.09 -10.40
N ILE A 168 -0.23 13.63 -9.46
CA ILE A 168 -0.39 15.07 -9.26
C ILE A 168 -0.04 15.46 -7.82
N PRO A 169 0.54 16.65 -7.59
CA PRO A 169 0.75 17.17 -6.26
C PRO A 169 -0.58 17.42 -5.53
N LEU A 170 -0.59 17.21 -4.22
CA LEU A 170 -1.78 17.46 -3.40
C LEU A 170 -2.27 18.93 -3.52
N SER A 171 -1.35 19.87 -3.68
CA SER A 171 -1.66 21.29 -3.88
C SER A 171 -2.48 21.60 -5.13
N GLU A 172 -2.45 20.73 -6.14
CA GLU A 172 -3.26 20.85 -7.35
C GLU A 172 -4.67 20.26 -7.19
N LEU A 173 -4.95 19.58 -6.07
CA LEU A 173 -6.28 19.06 -5.72
C LEU A 173 -7.20 20.08 -5.05
N ALA A 174 -6.93 21.38 -5.17
CA ALA A 174 -7.80 22.40 -4.63
C ALA A 174 -9.26 22.18 -5.08
N PRO A 175 -10.27 22.44 -4.21
CA PRO A 175 -11.69 22.16 -4.50
C PRO A 175 -12.17 22.69 -5.86
N GLU A 176 -11.63 23.81 -6.31
CA GLU A 176 -11.93 24.41 -7.60
C GLU A 176 -11.47 23.60 -8.82
N ALA A 177 -10.43 22.76 -8.68
CA ALA A 177 -9.94 21.89 -9.77
C ALA A 177 -10.84 20.64 -9.94
N LEU A 178 -11.55 20.24 -8.89
CA LEU A 178 -12.50 19.12 -8.90
C LEU A 178 -13.82 19.48 -9.55
N GLU A 179 -14.23 20.77 -9.49
CA GLU A 179 -15.47 21.28 -10.10
C GLU A 179 -15.34 21.56 -11.59
N ARG A 180 -14.15 21.92 -12.06
CA ARG A 180 -13.86 22.21 -13.47
C ARG A 180 -13.52 20.94 -14.24
N GLY A 181 -14.35 19.98 -14.35
CA GLY A 181 -14.19 18.73 -15.12
C GLY A 181 -13.70 18.92 -16.58
N GLU A 182 -12.62 19.68 -16.81
CA GLU A 182 -11.88 19.82 -18.06
C GLU A 182 -10.72 18.84 -18.17
#